data_ad70c1be21a11baf029bcf3cfed7cae5
#
_entry.id   ad70c1be21a11baf029bcf3cfed7cae5
#
_cell.length_a   1.000
_cell.length_b   1.000
_cell.length_c   1.000
_cell.angle_alpha   90.00
_cell.angle_beta   90.00
_cell.angle_gamma   90.00
#
_symmetry.space_group_name_H-M   'P 1'
#
loop_
_entity.id
_entity.type
_entity.pdbx_description
1 polymer ?
#
loop_
_entity_poly.entity_id
_entity_poly.type
_entity_poly.pdbx_seq_one_letter_code
_entity_poly.pdbx_strand_id
1 'polypeptide(L)'
;GSDQMLLRDILTRLHDTYTRTVGIEYMHIQDPEQRAWVQHRLERPYKAPSPDAQRHILGTLIRAEAFEEFLQTKFMGQKRFSLEGGESLIPLLDHILADSARTGIHEVAIGMAHRGRLNVLANIAGKSYAQIFDEFEGNYIPNSVQGSGDVKYHLGTWGVYSLDDGLATKVYMGANPSHLEAADGVLEGIVRAKQEHLGDPDLPIIPILIHGD
;
A
#
# COMPACT_ATOMS: atom_id res chain seq x y z
N GLY A 1 -22.41 -10.94 21.25
CA GLY A 1 -21.50 -11.90 21.89
C GLY A 1 -22.21 -12.68 22.98
N SER A 2 -21.66 -13.78 23.41
CA SER A 2 -22.18 -14.54 24.56
C SER A 2 -21.87 -13.80 25.86
N ASP A 3 -22.85 -13.66 26.75
CA ASP A 3 -22.68 -13.05 28.08
C ASP A 3 -21.87 -13.94 29.02
N GLN A 4 -21.57 -15.17 28.61
CA GLN A 4 -20.77 -16.12 29.36
C GLN A 4 -19.76 -16.82 28.44
N MET A 5 -18.51 -16.85 28.88
CA MET A 5 -17.41 -17.52 28.21
C MET A 5 -16.47 -18.13 29.25
N LEU A 6 -15.85 -19.25 28.94
CA LEU A 6 -14.83 -19.83 29.81
C LEU A 6 -13.62 -18.88 29.89
N LEU A 7 -13.05 -18.73 31.08
CA LEU A 7 -11.85 -17.89 31.27
C LEU A 7 -10.72 -18.26 30.31
N ARG A 8 -10.49 -19.55 30.11
CA ARG A 8 -9.52 -20.06 29.15
C ARG A 8 -9.73 -19.48 27.74
N ASP A 9 -11.00 -19.43 27.27
CA ASP A 9 -11.32 -18.96 25.91
C ASP A 9 -11.18 -17.44 25.80
N ILE A 10 -11.49 -16.73 26.89
CA ILE A 10 -11.23 -15.28 26.99
C ILE A 10 -9.73 -15.01 26.87
N LEU A 11 -8.91 -15.69 27.68
CA LEU A 11 -7.45 -15.50 27.67
C LEU A 11 -6.85 -15.88 26.31
N THR A 12 -7.29 -16.96 25.69
CA THR A 12 -6.83 -17.35 24.36
C THR A 12 -7.15 -16.25 23.32
N ARG A 13 -8.37 -15.73 23.34
CA ARG A 13 -8.80 -14.68 22.41
C ARG A 13 -7.97 -13.38 22.60
N LEU A 14 -7.80 -12.94 23.84
CA LEU A 14 -7.02 -11.75 24.13
C LEU A 14 -5.55 -11.95 23.75
N HIS A 15 -4.98 -13.10 24.05
CA HIS A 15 -3.62 -13.45 23.66
C HIS A 15 -3.47 -13.43 22.12
N ASP A 16 -4.36 -14.11 21.40
CA ASP A 16 -4.32 -14.18 19.95
C ASP A 16 -4.50 -12.81 19.28
N THR A 17 -5.26 -11.92 19.88
CA THR A 17 -5.49 -10.57 19.36
C THR A 17 -4.33 -9.63 19.65
N TYR A 18 -3.82 -9.58 20.88
CA TYR A 18 -2.98 -8.49 21.35
C TYR A 18 -1.51 -8.85 21.59
N THR A 19 -1.16 -10.12 21.62
CA THR A 19 0.21 -10.56 22.00
C THR A 19 0.87 -11.52 21.03
N ARG A 20 0.34 -11.67 19.79
CA ARG A 20 0.97 -12.52 18.76
C ARG A 20 2.00 -11.74 17.94
N THR A 21 1.72 -11.52 16.66
CA THR A 21 2.66 -10.97 15.67
C THR A 21 2.28 -9.58 15.17
N VAL A 22 1.13 -9.06 15.57
CA VAL A 22 0.62 -7.75 15.20
C VAL A 22 0.34 -6.95 16.46
N GLY A 23 0.88 -5.75 16.57
CA GLY A 23 0.52 -4.77 17.58
C GLY A 23 -0.70 -3.98 17.14
N ILE A 24 -1.65 -3.78 18.04
CA ILE A 24 -2.89 -3.07 17.73
C ILE A 24 -3.11 -2.00 18.79
N GLU A 25 -3.17 -0.74 18.37
CA GLU A 25 -3.36 0.42 19.22
C GLU A 25 -4.61 1.18 18.80
N TYR A 26 -5.67 1.14 19.59
CA TYR A 26 -6.93 1.83 19.31
C TYR A 26 -7.56 2.50 20.53
N MET A 27 -6.97 2.34 21.73
CA MET A 27 -7.53 2.87 22.98
C MET A 27 -7.51 4.40 23.06
N HIS A 28 -6.74 5.07 22.18
CA HIS A 28 -6.73 6.53 22.04
C HIS A 28 -7.99 7.08 21.35
N ILE A 29 -8.78 6.24 20.68
CA ILE A 29 -10.05 6.66 20.06
C ILE A 29 -11.01 7.14 21.15
N GLN A 30 -11.42 8.42 21.09
CA GLN A 30 -12.26 9.03 22.11
C GLN A 30 -13.72 8.61 22.00
N ASP A 31 -14.22 8.43 20.78
CA ASP A 31 -15.58 7.98 20.52
C ASP A 31 -15.76 6.53 20.98
N PRO A 32 -16.66 6.27 21.96
CA PRO A 32 -16.86 4.92 22.49
C PRO A 32 -17.48 3.95 21.48
N GLU A 33 -18.30 4.44 20.55
CA GLU A 33 -18.93 3.58 19.52
C GLU A 33 -17.91 3.13 18.49
N GLN A 34 -17.07 4.05 18.02
CA GLN A 34 -15.95 3.72 17.12
C GLN A 34 -14.99 2.75 17.80
N ARG A 35 -14.62 3.01 19.06
CA ARG A 35 -13.72 2.13 19.81
C ARG A 35 -14.30 0.73 19.98
N ALA A 36 -15.59 0.62 20.33
CA ALA A 36 -16.28 -0.64 20.46
C ALA A 36 -16.38 -1.39 19.10
N TRP A 37 -16.59 -0.66 18.01
CA TRP A 37 -16.60 -1.23 16.67
C TRP A 37 -15.24 -1.83 16.30
N VAL A 38 -14.14 -1.10 16.55
CA VAL A 38 -12.78 -1.59 16.31
C VAL A 38 -12.52 -2.84 17.15
N GLN A 39 -12.78 -2.78 18.46
CA GLN A 39 -12.62 -3.91 19.37
C GLN A 39 -13.38 -5.16 18.87
N HIS A 40 -14.64 -5.00 18.49
CA HIS A 40 -15.46 -6.10 18.01
C HIS A 40 -14.91 -6.71 16.70
N ARG A 41 -14.25 -5.91 15.87
CA ARG A 41 -13.59 -6.39 14.64
C ARG A 41 -12.31 -7.17 14.93
N LEU A 42 -11.54 -6.73 15.90
CA LEU A 42 -10.23 -7.28 16.24
C LEU A 42 -10.33 -8.55 17.09
N GLU A 43 -11.20 -8.57 18.11
CA GLU A 43 -11.35 -9.69 19.02
C GLU A 43 -12.19 -10.83 18.42
N ARG A 44 -11.82 -11.24 17.19
CA ARG A 44 -12.40 -12.40 16.51
C ARG A 44 -11.43 -13.57 16.56
N PRO A 45 -11.94 -14.81 16.46
CA PRO A 45 -11.06 -15.97 16.30
C PRO A 45 -10.15 -15.77 15.08
N TYR A 46 -8.87 -15.99 15.27
CA TYR A 46 -7.91 -15.94 14.16
C TYR A 46 -8.30 -16.98 13.09
N LYS A 47 -8.34 -16.51 11.85
CA LYS A 47 -8.56 -17.35 10.68
C LYS A 47 -7.35 -17.24 9.77
N ALA A 48 -6.63 -18.33 9.60
CA ALA A 48 -5.52 -18.38 8.67
C ALA A 48 -5.99 -18.10 7.23
N PRO A 49 -5.17 -17.44 6.40
CA PRO A 49 -5.47 -17.31 4.98
C PRO A 49 -5.66 -18.66 4.31
N SER A 50 -6.53 -18.72 3.30
CA SER A 50 -6.74 -19.95 2.51
C SER A 50 -5.44 -20.36 1.79
N PRO A 51 -5.28 -21.62 1.37
CA PRO A 51 -4.11 -22.05 0.60
C PRO A 51 -3.90 -21.23 -0.69
N ASP A 52 -4.98 -20.79 -1.35
CA ASP A 52 -4.88 -19.93 -2.53
C ASP A 52 -4.38 -18.54 -2.18
N ALA A 53 -4.89 -17.93 -1.10
CA ALA A 53 -4.40 -16.65 -0.60
C ALA A 53 -2.93 -16.74 -0.19
N GLN A 54 -2.51 -17.83 0.45
CA GLN A 54 -1.10 -18.04 0.81
C GLN A 54 -0.21 -18.15 -0.42
N ARG A 55 -0.64 -18.86 -1.46
CA ARG A 55 0.10 -18.94 -2.74
C ARG A 55 0.18 -17.59 -3.45
N HIS A 56 -0.90 -16.81 -3.42
CA HIS A 56 -0.92 -15.46 -3.98
C HIS A 56 0.06 -14.54 -3.25
N ILE A 57 0.03 -14.53 -1.92
CA ILE A 57 0.98 -13.77 -1.08
C ILE A 57 2.42 -14.18 -1.38
N LEU A 58 2.72 -15.47 -1.43
CA LEU A 58 4.05 -15.97 -1.76
C LEU A 58 4.51 -15.52 -3.16
N GLY A 59 3.64 -15.65 -4.15
CA GLY A 59 3.94 -15.18 -5.51
C GLY A 59 4.21 -13.68 -5.58
N THR A 60 3.51 -12.89 -4.78
CA THR A 60 3.71 -11.45 -4.70
C THR A 60 5.04 -11.10 -4.03
N LEU A 61 5.39 -11.79 -2.95
CA LEU A 61 6.70 -11.65 -2.28
C LEU A 61 7.86 -12.02 -3.22
N ILE A 62 7.75 -13.14 -3.94
CA ILE A 62 8.78 -13.57 -4.91
C ILE A 62 8.98 -12.51 -6.01
N ARG A 63 7.89 -11.92 -6.54
CA ARG A 63 8.02 -10.84 -7.53
C ARG A 63 8.72 -9.61 -6.97
N ALA A 64 8.39 -9.24 -5.73
CA ALA A 64 9.01 -8.10 -5.06
C ALA A 64 10.52 -8.31 -4.86
N GLU A 65 10.91 -9.47 -4.34
CA GLU A 65 12.31 -9.84 -4.09
C GLU A 65 13.10 -9.95 -5.42
N ALA A 66 12.58 -10.67 -6.40
CA ALA A 66 13.24 -10.83 -7.69
C ALA A 66 13.47 -9.50 -8.42
N PHE A 67 12.57 -8.52 -8.25
CA PHE A 67 12.75 -7.18 -8.79
C PHE A 67 13.91 -6.44 -8.11
N GLU A 68 14.00 -6.51 -6.78
CA GLU A 68 15.12 -5.90 -6.04
C GLU A 68 16.47 -6.53 -6.40
N GLU A 69 16.54 -7.86 -6.47
CA GLU A 69 17.75 -8.59 -6.87
C GLU A 69 18.19 -8.24 -8.31
N PHE A 70 17.22 -8.15 -9.22
CA PHE A 70 17.50 -7.75 -10.60
C PHE A 70 18.08 -6.34 -10.66
N LEU A 71 17.47 -5.37 -9.98
CA LEU A 71 17.96 -4.00 -9.96
C LEU A 71 19.36 -3.91 -9.34
N GLN A 72 19.63 -4.69 -8.29
CA GLN A 72 20.95 -4.75 -7.66
C GLN A 72 22.02 -5.25 -8.62
N THR A 73 21.70 -6.27 -9.36
CA THR A 73 22.65 -6.92 -10.28
C THR A 73 22.87 -6.08 -11.54
N LYS A 74 21.79 -5.59 -12.15
CA LYS A 74 21.84 -4.90 -13.44
C LYS A 74 22.31 -3.47 -13.32
N PHE A 75 21.92 -2.75 -12.26
CA PHE A 75 22.18 -1.33 -12.07
C PHE A 75 23.05 -1.07 -10.83
N MET A 76 24.15 -1.82 -10.76
CA MET A 76 25.11 -1.73 -9.65
C MET A 76 25.63 -0.30 -9.48
N GLY A 77 25.63 0.19 -8.24
CA GLY A 77 26.12 1.54 -7.90
C GLY A 77 25.12 2.67 -8.15
N GLN A 78 23.95 2.41 -8.72
CA GLN A 78 22.89 3.40 -8.83
C GLN A 78 22.00 3.40 -7.57
N LYS A 79 21.55 4.59 -7.16
CA LYS A 79 20.58 4.71 -6.06
C LYS A 79 19.25 4.06 -6.46
N ARG A 80 18.73 3.19 -5.63
CA ARG A 80 17.45 2.50 -5.85
C ARG A 80 16.52 2.50 -4.63
N PHE A 81 17.03 2.80 -3.43
CA PHE A 81 16.27 2.77 -2.17
C PHE A 81 15.45 1.48 -2.05
N SER A 82 16.16 0.37 -1.91
CA SER A 82 15.61 -0.98 -1.89
C SER A 82 14.52 -1.20 -0.85
N LEU A 83 13.57 -2.07 -1.17
CA LEU A 83 12.54 -2.55 -0.25
C LEU A 83 13.01 -3.72 0.63
N GLU A 84 14.26 -4.16 0.50
CA GLU A 84 14.80 -5.31 1.24
C GLU A 84 14.50 -5.21 2.74
N GLY A 85 13.90 -6.27 3.30
CA GLY A 85 13.41 -6.34 4.67
C GLY A 85 11.98 -5.82 4.87
N GLY A 86 11.40 -5.16 3.88
CA GLY A 86 10.02 -4.62 3.90
C GLY A 86 9.11 -5.20 2.82
N GLU A 87 9.45 -6.34 2.21
CA GLU A 87 8.73 -6.92 1.07
C GLU A 87 7.26 -7.20 1.37
N SER A 88 6.89 -7.38 2.63
CA SER A 88 5.50 -7.55 3.07
C SER A 88 4.60 -6.35 2.75
N LEU A 89 5.17 -5.18 2.46
CA LEU A 89 4.43 -4.02 1.99
C LEU A 89 3.68 -4.31 0.68
N ILE A 90 4.28 -5.09 -0.22
CA ILE A 90 3.69 -5.36 -1.53
C ILE A 90 2.41 -6.22 -1.41
N PRO A 91 2.40 -7.39 -0.75
CA PRO A 91 1.16 -8.13 -0.53
C PRO A 91 0.15 -7.39 0.37
N LEU A 92 0.59 -6.51 1.27
CA LEU A 92 -0.30 -5.65 2.04
C LEU A 92 -1.08 -4.69 1.15
N LEU A 93 -0.38 -3.95 0.28
CA LEU A 93 -1.01 -3.02 -0.67
C LEU A 93 -1.89 -3.75 -1.69
N ASP A 94 -1.42 -4.89 -2.20
CA ASP A 94 -2.18 -5.75 -3.09
C ASP A 94 -3.54 -6.15 -2.46
N HIS A 95 -3.53 -6.56 -1.19
CA HIS A 95 -4.75 -6.90 -0.47
C HIS A 95 -5.68 -5.69 -0.27
N ILE A 96 -5.13 -4.54 0.10
CA ILE A 96 -5.91 -3.29 0.25
C ILE A 96 -6.57 -2.90 -1.07
N LEU A 97 -5.84 -2.97 -2.19
CA LEU A 97 -6.38 -2.64 -3.51
C LEU A 97 -7.47 -3.63 -3.95
N ALA A 98 -7.27 -4.93 -3.66
CA ALA A 98 -8.27 -5.96 -3.92
C ALA A 98 -9.56 -5.70 -3.16
N ASP A 99 -9.47 -5.35 -1.87
CA ASP A 99 -10.64 -5.02 -1.06
C ASP A 99 -11.27 -3.69 -1.49
N SER A 100 -10.47 -2.71 -1.87
CA SER A 100 -10.95 -1.44 -2.44
C SER A 100 -11.78 -1.66 -3.69
N ALA A 101 -11.29 -2.49 -4.62
CA ALA A 101 -12.03 -2.84 -5.84
C ALA A 101 -13.37 -3.54 -5.51
N ARG A 102 -13.39 -4.47 -4.54
CA ARG A 102 -14.61 -5.19 -4.13
C ARG A 102 -15.63 -4.33 -3.40
N THR A 103 -15.17 -3.30 -2.70
CA THR A 103 -16.03 -2.41 -1.91
C THR A 103 -16.45 -1.14 -2.66
N GLY A 104 -16.08 -1.01 -3.93
CA GLY A 104 -16.49 0.12 -4.76
C GLY A 104 -15.67 1.40 -4.56
N ILE A 105 -14.48 1.30 -3.97
CA ILE A 105 -13.56 2.44 -3.91
C ILE A 105 -13.07 2.76 -5.32
N HIS A 106 -13.33 3.98 -5.77
CA HIS A 106 -12.99 4.43 -7.11
C HIS A 106 -11.49 4.60 -7.34
N GLU A 107 -10.80 5.09 -6.33
CA GLU A 107 -9.37 5.39 -6.42
C GLU A 107 -8.68 5.22 -5.07
N VAL A 108 -7.49 4.66 -5.13
CA VAL A 108 -6.53 4.65 -4.03
C VAL A 108 -5.36 5.55 -4.42
N ALA A 109 -5.13 6.59 -3.63
CA ALA A 109 -4.03 7.53 -3.83
C ALA A 109 -2.91 7.22 -2.85
N ILE A 110 -1.69 6.96 -3.35
CA ILE A 110 -0.53 6.57 -2.55
C ILE A 110 0.49 7.69 -2.51
N GLY A 111 0.87 8.12 -1.32
CA GLY A 111 2.02 8.96 -1.04
C GLY A 111 3.06 8.17 -0.27
N MET A 112 4.31 8.21 -0.70
CA MET A 112 5.35 7.46 -0.03
C MET A 112 6.73 8.06 -0.25
N ALA A 113 7.62 7.82 0.71
CA ALA A 113 9.03 8.11 0.61
C ALA A 113 9.74 7.23 -0.45
N HIS A 114 11.06 7.33 -0.54
CA HIS A 114 11.84 6.66 -1.60
C HIS A 114 11.97 5.15 -1.41
N ARG A 115 12.06 4.67 -0.14
CA ARG A 115 12.30 3.25 0.16
C ARG A 115 11.16 2.38 -0.35
N GLY A 116 11.50 1.44 -1.21
CA GLY A 116 10.53 0.54 -1.83
C GLY A 116 9.67 1.16 -2.94
N ARG A 117 9.83 2.45 -3.25
CA ARG A 117 8.97 3.15 -4.21
C ARG A 117 8.98 2.53 -5.60
N LEU A 118 10.16 2.12 -6.10
CA LEU A 118 10.25 1.47 -7.42
C LEU A 118 9.48 0.15 -7.44
N ASN A 119 9.52 -0.61 -6.35
CA ASN A 119 8.78 -1.86 -6.21
C ASN A 119 7.27 -1.63 -6.20
N VAL A 120 6.80 -0.61 -5.45
CA VAL A 120 5.39 -0.22 -5.43
C VAL A 120 4.94 0.30 -6.80
N LEU A 121 5.76 1.11 -7.49
CA LEU A 121 5.47 1.57 -8.85
C LEU A 121 5.27 0.40 -9.81
N ALA A 122 6.14 -0.61 -9.76
CA ALA A 122 6.08 -1.78 -10.65
C ALA A 122 4.94 -2.74 -10.28
N ASN A 123 4.93 -3.21 -9.04
CA ASN A 123 4.07 -4.34 -8.64
C ASN A 123 2.66 -3.92 -8.19
N ILE A 124 2.46 -2.63 -7.84
CA ILE A 124 1.19 -2.11 -7.31
C ILE A 124 0.56 -1.09 -8.24
N ALA A 125 1.32 -0.08 -8.68
CA ALA A 125 0.79 1.00 -9.51
C ALA A 125 0.83 0.70 -11.02
N GLY A 126 1.34 -0.48 -11.42
CA GLY A 126 1.30 -0.95 -12.81
C GLY A 126 2.28 -0.26 -13.77
N LYS A 127 3.31 0.41 -13.25
CA LYS A 127 4.38 0.96 -14.09
C LYS A 127 5.20 -0.19 -14.67
N SER A 128 5.36 -0.23 -16.00
CA SER A 128 6.07 -1.35 -16.63
C SER A 128 7.55 -1.37 -16.25
N TYR A 129 8.11 -2.57 -16.14
CA TYR A 129 9.55 -2.75 -15.93
C TYR A 129 10.38 -2.06 -17.01
N ALA A 130 9.93 -2.10 -18.28
CA ALA A 130 10.62 -1.42 -19.37
C ALA A 130 10.75 0.08 -19.11
N GLN A 131 9.66 0.74 -18.71
CA GLN A 131 9.70 2.18 -18.35
C GLN A 131 10.67 2.45 -17.21
N ILE A 132 10.70 1.60 -16.18
CA ILE A 132 11.62 1.78 -15.05
C ILE A 132 13.07 1.58 -15.52
N PHE A 133 13.35 0.59 -16.35
CA PHE A 133 14.71 0.33 -16.84
C PHE A 133 15.19 1.43 -17.78
N ASP A 134 14.34 1.93 -18.67
CA ASP A 134 14.65 3.07 -19.53
C ASP A 134 15.05 4.32 -18.71
N GLU A 135 14.36 4.55 -17.60
CA GLU A 135 14.70 5.63 -16.67
C GLU A 135 16.06 5.41 -15.99
N PHE A 136 16.43 4.16 -15.69
CA PHE A 136 17.76 3.82 -15.17
C PHE A 136 18.85 4.01 -16.21
N GLU A 137 18.58 3.74 -17.47
CA GLU A 137 19.52 3.91 -18.59
C GLU A 137 19.64 5.36 -19.05
N GLY A 138 18.84 6.27 -18.49
CA GLY A 138 18.86 7.70 -18.83
C GLY A 138 18.12 8.06 -20.10
N ASN A 139 17.32 7.13 -20.63
CA ASN A 139 16.45 7.35 -21.77
C ASN A 139 15.19 8.10 -21.32
N TYR A 140 15.19 9.42 -21.39
CA TYR A 140 14.03 10.24 -21.03
C TYR A 140 13.06 10.31 -22.18
N ILE A 141 11.76 10.22 -21.87
CA ILE A 141 10.71 10.52 -22.85
C ILE A 141 10.76 12.03 -23.13
N PRO A 142 11.02 12.44 -24.39
CA PRO A 142 10.98 13.84 -24.77
C PRO A 142 9.59 14.39 -24.44
N ASN A 143 9.52 15.56 -23.80
CA ASN A 143 8.32 16.26 -23.32
C ASN A 143 7.72 15.80 -21.96
N SER A 144 8.37 15.01 -21.16
CA SER A 144 8.02 14.95 -19.74
C SER A 144 8.38 16.29 -19.09
N VAL A 145 7.43 16.90 -18.40
CA VAL A 145 7.57 18.21 -17.71
C VAL A 145 8.59 18.15 -16.55
N GLN A 146 9.30 17.04 -16.43
CA GLN A 146 10.14 16.74 -15.31
C GLN A 146 11.60 16.83 -15.70
N GLY A 147 12.28 17.78 -15.06
CA GLY A 147 13.67 18.14 -15.31
C GLY A 147 14.67 17.00 -15.25
N SER A 148 15.83 17.28 -15.78
CA SER A 148 16.96 16.40 -15.98
C SER A 148 17.51 15.72 -14.72
N GLY A 149 17.79 14.45 -14.77
CA GLY A 149 18.71 13.76 -13.86
C GLY A 149 18.08 13.18 -12.61
N ASP A 150 18.48 12.57 -11.75
CA ASP A 150 18.24 12.03 -10.40
C ASP A 150 16.78 11.78 -9.96
N VAL A 151 15.80 11.64 -10.87
CA VAL A 151 14.37 11.77 -10.52
C VAL A 151 13.53 10.53 -10.78
N LYS A 152 14.12 9.42 -11.20
CA LYS A 152 13.36 8.20 -11.57
C LYS A 152 12.43 7.68 -10.47
N TYR A 153 12.82 7.79 -9.22
CA TYR A 153 11.98 7.40 -8.07
C TYR A 153 11.14 8.54 -7.49
N HIS A 154 11.28 9.76 -8.00
CA HIS A 154 10.41 10.88 -7.63
C HIS A 154 9.11 10.93 -8.45
N LEU A 155 9.10 10.29 -9.61
CA LEU A 155 7.96 10.32 -10.51
C LEU A 155 6.74 9.65 -9.92
N GLY A 156 5.58 10.30 -10.15
CA GLY A 156 4.28 9.68 -9.91
C GLY A 156 3.85 8.80 -11.08
N THR A 157 2.72 8.13 -10.92
CA THR A 157 2.09 7.37 -11.99
C THR A 157 0.59 7.21 -11.75
N TRP A 158 -0.11 6.83 -12.81
CA TRP A 158 -1.50 6.40 -12.78
C TRP A 158 -1.57 4.97 -13.27
N GLY A 159 -2.36 4.15 -12.61
CA GLY A 159 -2.62 2.80 -13.01
C GLY A 159 -4.04 2.37 -12.70
N VAL A 160 -4.36 1.14 -13.06
CA VAL A 160 -5.60 0.46 -12.71
C VAL A 160 -5.23 -0.90 -12.13
N TYR A 161 -5.67 -1.15 -10.92
CA TYR A 161 -5.60 -2.46 -10.30
C TYR A 161 -6.87 -3.22 -10.63
N SER A 162 -6.73 -4.38 -11.26
CA SER A 162 -7.86 -5.19 -11.73
C SER A 162 -7.82 -6.59 -11.13
N LEU A 163 -8.97 -7.10 -10.76
CA LEU A 163 -9.18 -8.48 -10.34
C LEU A 163 -9.62 -9.36 -11.52
N ASP A 164 -9.47 -10.67 -11.39
CA ASP A 164 -9.85 -11.65 -12.41
C ASP A 164 -11.36 -11.64 -12.70
N ASP A 165 -12.19 -11.20 -11.75
CA ASP A 165 -13.64 -11.07 -11.88
C ASP A 165 -14.08 -9.76 -12.59
N GLY A 166 -13.13 -8.93 -13.02
CA GLY A 166 -13.37 -7.67 -13.72
C GLY A 166 -13.57 -6.46 -12.81
N LEU A 167 -13.58 -6.64 -11.50
CA LEU A 167 -13.58 -5.50 -10.57
C LEU A 167 -12.23 -4.78 -10.61
N ALA A 168 -12.25 -3.47 -10.45
CA ALA A 168 -11.04 -2.66 -10.52
C ALA A 168 -11.14 -1.40 -9.66
N THR A 169 -9.99 -0.90 -9.25
CA THR A 169 -9.82 0.42 -8.64
C THR A 169 -8.68 1.17 -9.32
N LYS A 170 -8.79 2.49 -9.42
CA LYS A 170 -7.70 3.32 -9.93
C LYS A 170 -6.62 3.45 -8.86
N VAL A 171 -5.37 3.49 -9.29
CA VAL A 171 -4.23 3.74 -8.41
C VAL A 171 -3.54 5.01 -8.88
N TYR A 172 -3.44 5.96 -7.98
CA TYR A 172 -2.64 7.15 -8.19
C TYR A 172 -1.46 7.12 -7.24
N MET A 173 -0.25 7.22 -7.77
CA MET A 173 0.92 7.45 -6.95
C MET A 173 1.39 8.88 -7.13
N GLY A 174 1.35 9.65 -6.05
CA GLY A 174 1.81 11.04 -6.04
C GLY A 174 3.30 11.16 -6.35
N ALA A 175 3.70 12.22 -7.03
CA ALA A 175 5.12 12.57 -7.14
C ALA A 175 5.70 12.86 -5.74
N ASN A 176 6.96 12.54 -5.53
CA ASN A 176 7.62 12.72 -4.24
C ASN A 176 8.92 13.50 -4.41
N PRO A 177 9.10 14.65 -3.74
CA PRO A 177 10.39 15.35 -3.74
C PRO A 177 11.40 14.65 -2.81
N SER A 178 12.64 15.14 -2.80
CA SER A 178 13.66 14.65 -1.86
C SER A 178 13.37 14.98 -0.39
N HIS A 179 12.46 15.90 -0.12
CA HIS A 179 12.05 16.28 1.23
C HIS A 179 11.10 15.24 1.79
N LEU A 180 11.54 14.47 2.77
CA LEU A 180 10.74 13.46 3.44
C LEU A 180 9.50 14.09 4.07
N GLU A 181 8.36 13.39 4.01
CA GLU A 181 7.04 13.76 4.56
C GLU A 181 6.39 15.00 3.88
N ALA A 182 7.13 15.74 3.04
CA ALA A 182 6.57 16.94 2.39
C ALA A 182 5.43 16.64 1.40
N ALA A 183 5.41 15.43 0.84
CA ALA A 183 4.36 14.99 -0.09
C ALA A 183 3.04 14.62 0.60
N ASP A 184 3.04 14.37 1.91
CA ASP A 184 1.89 13.82 2.64
C ASP A 184 0.72 14.80 2.65
N GLY A 185 0.94 16.03 3.10
CA GLY A 185 -0.08 17.07 3.07
C GLY A 185 -0.55 17.43 1.64
N VAL A 186 0.35 17.30 0.65
CA VAL A 186 0.00 17.50 -0.77
C VAL A 186 -0.94 16.38 -1.24
N LEU A 187 -0.62 15.12 -0.91
CA LEU A 187 -1.48 13.99 -1.28
C LEU A 187 -2.86 14.10 -0.64
N GLU A 188 -2.92 14.41 0.66
CA GLU A 188 -4.19 14.58 1.37
C GLU A 188 -5.03 15.71 0.76
N GLY A 189 -4.40 16.83 0.41
CA GLY A 189 -5.06 17.93 -0.30
C GLY A 189 -5.59 17.53 -1.67
N ILE A 190 -4.82 16.75 -2.44
CA ILE A 190 -5.27 16.21 -3.74
C ILE A 190 -6.47 15.28 -3.54
N VAL A 191 -6.42 14.37 -2.58
CA VAL A 191 -7.52 13.44 -2.30
C VAL A 191 -8.76 14.20 -1.86
N ARG A 192 -8.61 15.16 -0.94
CA ARG A 192 -9.73 15.99 -0.50
C ARG A 192 -10.39 16.75 -1.65
N ALA A 193 -9.61 17.36 -2.51
CA ALA A 193 -10.12 18.06 -3.67
C ALA A 193 -10.86 17.12 -4.64
N LYS A 194 -10.35 15.91 -4.85
CA LYS A 194 -11.01 14.90 -5.68
C LYS A 194 -12.33 14.42 -5.06
N GLN A 195 -12.38 14.20 -3.75
CA GLN A 195 -13.58 13.82 -3.02
C GLN A 195 -14.66 14.90 -3.13
N GLU A 196 -14.29 16.16 -2.94
CA GLU A 196 -15.19 17.30 -3.09
C GLU A 196 -15.69 17.46 -4.52
N HIS A 197 -14.82 17.28 -5.51
CA HIS A 197 -15.18 17.37 -6.92
C HIS A 197 -16.12 16.23 -7.35
N LEU A 198 -15.92 15.04 -6.81
CA LEU A 198 -16.77 13.87 -7.05
C LEU A 198 -18.17 14.07 -6.47
N GLY A 199 -18.26 14.74 -5.30
CA GLY A 199 -19.52 15.05 -4.63
C GLY A 199 -20.26 13.81 -4.10
N ASP A 200 -19.58 12.67 -3.98
CA ASP A 200 -20.14 11.44 -3.48
C ASP A 200 -20.03 11.42 -1.94
N PRO A 201 -21.15 11.25 -1.20
CA PRO A 201 -21.15 11.25 0.25
C PRO A 201 -20.35 10.10 0.85
N ASP A 202 -20.16 8.99 0.14
CA ASP A 202 -19.39 7.84 0.60
C ASP A 202 -17.89 8.03 0.44
N LEU A 203 -17.46 9.15 -0.16
CA LEU A 203 -16.04 9.52 -0.33
C LEU A 203 -15.18 8.36 -0.87
N PRO A 204 -15.49 7.77 -2.02
CA PRO A 204 -14.87 6.53 -2.50
C PRO A 204 -13.45 6.72 -3.08
N ILE A 205 -12.70 7.64 -2.52
CA ILE A 205 -11.27 7.90 -2.79
C ILE A 205 -10.53 7.92 -1.47
N ILE A 206 -9.55 7.04 -1.30
CA ILE A 206 -8.80 6.92 -0.05
C ILE A 206 -7.32 7.24 -0.24
N PRO A 207 -6.71 8.02 0.67
CA PRO A 207 -5.27 8.18 0.72
C PRO A 207 -4.61 7.02 1.47
N ILE A 208 -3.42 6.63 1.03
CA ILE A 208 -2.49 5.79 1.78
C ILE A 208 -1.18 6.54 1.87
N LEU A 209 -0.72 6.81 3.08
CA LEU A 209 0.58 7.39 3.36
C LEU A 209 1.53 6.28 3.86
N ILE A 210 2.71 6.20 3.25
CA ILE A 210 3.76 5.27 3.64
C ILE A 210 4.96 6.12 4.03
N HIS A 211 5.13 6.25 5.33
CA HIS A 211 6.18 7.07 5.91
C HIS A 211 7.55 6.43 5.74
N GLY A 212 8.58 7.26 5.68
CA GLY A 212 9.96 6.83 5.81
C GLY A 212 10.37 6.59 7.26
N ASP A 213 11.54 6.08 7.46
CA ASP A 213 12.24 5.92 8.72
C ASP A 213 13.14 7.13 9.04
#